data_712a890aba9307e98c84b2bb797ddea4
#
_entry.id   712a890aba9307e98c84b2bb797ddea4
#
_cell.length_a   1.000
_cell.length_b   1.000
_cell.length_c   1.000
_cell.angle_alpha   90.00
_cell.angle_beta   90.00
_cell.angle_gamma   90.00
#
_symmetry.space_group_name_H-M   'P 1'
#
loop_
_entity.id
_entity.type
_entity.pdbx_description
1 polymer ?
#
loop_
_entity_poly.entity_id
_entity_poly.type
_entity_poly.pdbx_seq_one_letter_code
_entity_poly.pdbx_strand_id
1 'polypeptide(L)'
;GRMPNFVGSVSRLAWAKERGCPWDAMTCAAVAKCGHLEVLQWARANGAPWDAWTCTGAALGGHLEVLQWARANGATWDALTSAYAAHGGHMEVLQWARANGAPWDAQTCTQAARGGHLEVLQWARANGAPWDEKTCRAAAEFGHLEVLQWARANGATWNEWTCASAAFGGHLEVLQWARTNGCPWDEGTCTWAARRGHLEMLQWARANGAPWNAGTCSYAARGGHLEVLQWARANGAPWDEETCSEAARGGHLEVLQWARANGAPQDEST
;
A
#
# COMPACT_ATOMS: atom_id res chain seq x y z
N GLY A 1 18.15 -16.47 12.11
CA GLY A 1 17.04 -15.76 12.72
C GLY A 1 17.16 -14.28 12.42
N ARG A 2 16.10 -13.64 11.98
CA ARG A 2 16.10 -12.19 11.70
C ARG A 2 16.13 -11.40 13.01
N MET A 3 16.94 -10.33 13.07
CA MET A 3 17.15 -9.40 14.18
C MET A 3 15.91 -8.67 14.76
N PRO A 4 14.71 -8.59 14.15
CA PRO A 4 13.63 -7.69 14.62
C PRO A 4 13.18 -7.93 16.07
N ASN A 5 13.37 -9.11 16.63
CA ASN A 5 12.98 -9.41 18.02
C ASN A 5 14.00 -8.97 19.08
N PHE A 6 15.17 -8.46 18.69
CA PHE A 6 16.26 -8.09 19.58
C PHE A 6 16.48 -6.59 19.73
N VAL A 7 15.80 -5.78 18.91
CA VAL A 7 16.03 -4.32 18.84
C VAL A 7 15.50 -3.53 20.04
N GLY A 8 14.79 -4.16 20.96
CA GLY A 8 14.13 -3.49 22.08
C GLY A 8 14.99 -3.19 23.31
N SER A 9 16.23 -3.67 23.37
CA SER A 9 17.15 -3.31 24.46
C SER A 9 18.62 -3.54 24.09
N VAL A 10 19.52 -2.77 24.74
CA VAL A 10 20.97 -2.92 24.58
C VAL A 10 21.43 -4.35 24.92
N SER A 11 20.94 -4.92 26.01
CA SER A 11 21.32 -6.28 26.45
C SER A 11 20.98 -7.36 25.42
N ARG A 12 19.81 -7.26 24.80
CA ARG A 12 19.39 -8.21 23.76
C ARG A 12 20.22 -8.07 22.49
N LEU A 13 20.52 -6.83 22.09
CA LEU A 13 21.31 -6.56 20.91
C LEU A 13 22.77 -6.98 21.09
N ALA A 14 23.34 -6.74 22.29
CA ALA A 14 24.68 -7.20 22.68
C ALA A 14 24.77 -8.72 22.65
N TRP A 15 23.80 -9.41 23.26
CA TRP A 15 23.70 -10.85 23.24
C TRP A 15 23.64 -11.44 21.80
N ALA A 16 22.89 -10.82 20.92
CA ALA A 16 22.80 -11.23 19.52
C ALA A 16 24.14 -11.03 18.78
N LYS A 17 24.82 -9.90 19.03
CA LYS A 17 26.14 -9.61 18.46
C LYS A 17 27.18 -10.64 18.89
N GLU A 18 27.26 -10.96 20.18
CA GLU A 18 28.20 -11.96 20.73
C GLU A 18 28.02 -13.33 20.09
N ARG A 19 26.80 -13.67 19.63
CA ARG A 19 26.49 -14.94 18.94
C ARG A 19 26.62 -14.87 17.41
N GLY A 20 27.28 -13.83 16.90
CA GLY A 20 27.56 -13.70 15.47
C GLY A 20 26.33 -13.42 14.61
N CYS A 21 25.25 -12.90 15.19
CA CYS A 21 24.14 -12.41 14.37
C CYS A 21 24.62 -11.25 13.47
N PRO A 22 24.31 -11.30 12.17
CA PRO A 22 24.79 -10.27 11.25
C PRO A 22 24.22 -8.89 11.61
N TRP A 23 25.09 -7.90 11.57
CA TRP A 23 24.76 -6.50 11.70
C TRP A 23 24.76 -5.88 10.31
N ASP A 24 23.63 -5.33 9.94
CA ASP A 24 23.44 -4.58 8.70
C ASP A 24 22.77 -3.23 9.01
N ALA A 25 22.62 -2.39 7.98
CA ALA A 25 21.96 -1.10 8.12
C ALA A 25 20.50 -1.23 8.56
N MET A 26 19.85 -2.36 8.28
CA MET A 26 18.48 -2.64 8.71
C MET A 26 18.36 -2.79 10.22
N THR A 27 19.44 -3.18 10.92
CA THR A 27 19.47 -3.21 12.39
C THR A 27 19.25 -1.81 12.96
N CYS A 28 20.00 -0.82 12.49
CA CYS A 28 19.82 0.57 12.92
C CYS A 28 18.47 1.15 12.49
N ALA A 29 18.01 0.82 11.29
CA ALA A 29 16.68 1.23 10.80
C ALA A 29 15.54 0.68 11.67
N ALA A 30 15.61 -0.59 12.06
CA ALA A 30 14.61 -1.22 12.92
C ALA A 30 14.61 -0.63 14.34
N VAL A 31 15.80 -0.38 14.91
CA VAL A 31 15.94 0.28 16.22
C VAL A 31 15.36 1.70 16.16
N ALA A 32 15.67 2.45 15.10
CA ALA A 32 15.18 3.80 14.90
C ALA A 32 13.66 3.84 14.73
N LYS A 33 13.08 2.89 13.97
CA LYS A 33 11.63 2.74 13.79
C LYS A 33 10.89 2.48 15.12
N CYS A 34 11.54 1.82 16.06
CA CYS A 34 10.97 1.55 17.39
C CYS A 34 11.23 2.67 18.41
N GLY A 35 11.95 3.72 18.05
CA GLY A 35 12.22 4.87 18.92
C GLY A 35 13.25 4.64 20.01
N HIS A 36 14.03 3.58 19.91
CA HIS A 36 14.98 3.22 20.97
C HIS A 36 16.32 3.97 20.81
N LEU A 37 16.36 5.24 21.22
CA LEU A 37 17.52 6.11 21.06
C LEU A 37 18.79 5.52 21.70
N GLU A 38 18.72 5.11 22.96
CA GLU A 38 19.88 4.54 23.68
C GLU A 38 20.42 3.27 22.99
N VAL A 39 19.53 2.44 22.45
CA VAL A 39 19.90 1.23 21.71
C VAL A 39 20.59 1.60 20.39
N LEU A 40 20.09 2.61 19.69
CA LEU A 40 20.69 3.11 18.46
C LEU A 40 22.09 3.70 18.73
N GLN A 41 22.22 4.50 19.78
CA GLN A 41 23.51 5.06 20.23
C GLN A 41 24.52 3.97 20.52
N TRP A 42 24.12 2.98 21.31
CA TRP A 42 24.96 1.83 21.63
C TRP A 42 25.35 1.04 20.36
N ALA A 43 24.39 0.77 19.47
CA ALA A 43 24.67 0.04 18.23
C ALA A 43 25.72 0.76 17.38
N ARG A 44 25.59 2.08 17.21
CA ARG A 44 26.56 2.90 16.48
C ARG A 44 27.94 2.93 17.13
N ALA A 45 27.99 3.09 18.45
CA ALA A 45 29.26 3.02 19.19
C ALA A 45 29.98 1.67 19.06
N ASN A 46 29.21 0.60 18.78
CA ASN A 46 29.71 -0.74 18.56
C ASN A 46 29.88 -1.12 17.08
N GLY A 47 29.87 -0.14 16.16
CA GLY A 47 30.20 -0.31 14.75
C GLY A 47 29.04 -0.81 13.86
N ALA A 48 27.79 -0.76 14.32
CA ALA A 48 26.66 -1.10 13.44
C ALA A 48 26.62 -0.13 12.25
N PRO A 49 26.56 -0.60 11.00
CA PRO A 49 26.38 0.27 9.85
C PRO A 49 24.98 0.92 9.85
N TRP A 50 24.87 2.07 9.23
CA TRP A 50 23.59 2.71 8.93
C TRP A 50 23.59 3.38 7.56
N ASP A 51 22.41 3.67 7.05
CA ASP A 51 22.14 4.36 5.79
C ASP A 51 20.90 5.26 5.93
N ALA A 52 20.32 5.70 4.81
CA ALA A 52 19.12 6.53 4.81
C ALA A 52 17.89 5.84 5.44
N TRP A 53 17.86 4.51 5.48
CA TRP A 53 16.78 3.75 6.13
C TRP A 53 16.71 3.98 7.65
N THR A 54 17.80 4.37 8.28
CA THR A 54 17.79 4.76 9.71
C THR A 54 16.92 6.01 9.93
N CYS A 55 17.13 7.05 9.12
CA CYS A 55 16.29 8.25 9.18
C CYS A 55 14.85 7.95 8.74
N THR A 56 14.68 7.15 7.70
CA THR A 56 13.36 6.72 7.20
C THR A 56 12.61 5.90 8.27
N GLY A 57 13.29 5.02 8.99
CA GLY A 57 12.72 4.26 10.10
C GLY A 57 12.24 5.17 11.22
N ALA A 58 13.10 6.09 11.69
CA ALA A 58 12.73 7.06 12.72
C ALA A 58 11.53 7.92 12.30
N ALA A 59 11.50 8.34 11.04
CA ALA A 59 10.42 9.13 10.47
C ALA A 59 9.09 8.34 10.40
N LEU A 60 9.15 7.08 9.96
CA LEU A 60 7.98 6.18 9.93
C LEU A 60 7.42 5.90 11.34
N GLY A 61 8.30 5.80 12.34
CA GLY A 61 7.89 5.59 13.73
C GLY A 61 7.47 6.85 14.48
N GLY A 62 7.65 8.04 13.89
CA GLY A 62 7.32 9.32 14.53
C GLY A 62 8.34 9.78 15.60
N HIS A 63 9.55 9.22 15.57
CA HIS A 63 10.54 9.43 16.61
C HIS A 63 11.48 10.60 16.28
N LEU A 64 11.00 11.82 16.56
CA LEU A 64 11.74 13.04 16.23
C LEU A 64 13.13 13.10 16.87
N GLU A 65 13.24 12.77 18.15
CA GLU A 65 14.51 12.79 18.86
C GLU A 65 15.54 11.82 18.24
N VAL A 66 15.09 10.62 17.85
CA VAL A 66 15.94 9.64 17.17
C VAL A 66 16.40 10.17 15.81
N LEU A 67 15.50 10.78 15.05
CA LEU A 67 15.82 11.38 13.75
C LEU A 67 16.83 12.53 13.91
N GLN A 68 16.62 13.39 14.87
CA GLN A 68 17.52 14.52 15.20
C GLN A 68 18.91 14.02 15.56
N TRP A 69 18.98 13.05 16.46
CA TRP A 69 20.26 12.46 16.86
C TRP A 69 20.98 11.78 15.69
N ALA A 70 20.26 10.98 14.90
CA ALA A 70 20.83 10.29 13.74
C ALA A 70 21.43 11.30 12.74
N ARG A 71 20.70 12.38 12.44
CA ARG A 71 21.17 13.44 11.54
C ARG A 71 22.40 14.19 12.09
N ALA A 72 22.39 14.53 13.38
CA ALA A 72 23.52 15.18 14.04
C ALA A 72 24.80 14.30 14.02
N ASN A 73 24.63 12.97 13.94
CA ASN A 73 25.73 12.00 13.87
C ASN A 73 26.02 11.48 12.45
N GLY A 74 25.54 12.19 11.41
CA GLY A 74 25.92 11.95 10.01
C GLY A 74 25.11 10.89 9.27
N ALA A 75 23.97 10.44 9.81
CA ALA A 75 23.06 9.59 9.03
C ALA A 75 22.52 10.36 7.82
N THR A 76 22.48 9.73 6.67
CA THR A 76 21.89 10.33 5.46
C THR A 76 20.36 10.22 5.48
N TRP A 77 19.72 11.04 4.68
CA TRP A 77 18.29 10.91 4.37
C TRP A 77 18.02 11.18 2.89
N ASP A 78 16.84 10.78 2.42
CA ASP A 78 16.34 11.01 1.08
C ASP A 78 14.84 11.38 1.12
N ALA A 79 14.18 11.44 -0.04
CA ALA A 79 12.77 11.76 -0.13
C ALA A 79 11.86 10.76 0.62
N LEU A 80 12.31 9.53 0.82
CA LEU A 80 11.57 8.51 1.58
C LEU A 80 11.42 8.90 3.04
N THR A 81 12.37 9.64 3.62
CA THR A 81 12.25 10.14 5.01
C THR A 81 11.01 11.03 5.16
N SER A 82 10.81 12.00 4.25
CA SER A 82 9.61 12.83 4.23
C SER A 82 8.34 12.04 3.91
N ALA A 83 8.42 11.12 2.95
CA ALA A 83 7.29 10.29 2.53
C ALA A 83 6.80 9.38 3.67
N TYR A 84 7.70 8.74 4.41
CA TYR A 84 7.31 7.85 5.50
C TYR A 84 6.89 8.59 6.78
N ALA A 85 7.43 9.79 7.05
CA ALA A 85 6.85 10.68 8.06
C ALA A 85 5.38 11.02 7.73
N ALA A 86 5.11 11.31 6.46
CA ALA A 86 3.77 11.57 5.97
C ALA A 86 2.85 10.35 6.04
N HIS A 87 3.37 9.14 5.73
CA HIS A 87 2.63 7.87 5.85
C HIS A 87 2.21 7.57 7.29
N GLY A 88 3.08 7.86 8.25
CA GLY A 88 2.78 7.67 9.68
C GLY A 88 1.93 8.79 10.30
N GLY A 89 1.63 9.85 9.58
CA GLY A 89 0.89 11.00 10.10
C GLY A 89 1.71 11.89 11.03
N HIS A 90 3.03 11.77 11.00
CA HIS A 90 3.92 12.41 11.96
C HIS A 90 4.27 13.84 11.52
N MET A 91 3.31 14.75 11.72
CA MET A 91 3.42 16.15 11.30
C MET A 91 4.68 16.84 11.80
N GLU A 92 4.98 16.72 13.08
CA GLU A 92 6.14 17.35 13.69
C GLU A 92 7.46 16.87 13.08
N VAL A 93 7.57 15.56 12.84
CA VAL A 93 8.74 14.95 12.18
C VAL A 93 8.89 15.47 10.76
N LEU A 94 7.80 15.53 10.01
CA LEU A 94 7.79 16.02 8.63
C LEU A 94 8.18 17.50 8.57
N GLN A 95 7.63 18.32 9.45
CA GLN A 95 7.95 19.75 9.54
C GLN A 95 9.43 19.97 9.88
N TRP A 96 9.92 19.27 10.88
CA TRP A 96 11.33 19.37 11.26
C TRP A 96 12.26 18.91 10.12
N ALA A 97 11.96 17.77 9.49
CA ALA A 97 12.74 17.24 8.38
C ALA A 97 12.82 18.27 7.23
N ARG A 98 11.70 18.88 6.85
CA ARG A 98 11.66 19.92 5.81
C ARG A 98 12.43 21.16 6.18
N ALA A 99 12.30 21.66 7.41
CA ALA A 99 13.03 22.81 7.90
C ALA A 99 14.56 22.58 7.90
N ASN A 100 15.00 21.31 8.01
CA ASN A 100 16.41 20.92 7.98
C ASN A 100 16.87 20.37 6.61
N GLY A 101 16.12 20.62 5.53
CA GLY A 101 16.53 20.34 4.16
C GLY A 101 16.29 18.90 3.67
N ALA A 102 15.46 18.11 4.33
CA ALA A 102 15.06 16.81 3.80
C ALA A 102 14.35 16.99 2.44
N PRO A 103 14.73 16.25 1.39
CA PRO A 103 14.03 16.32 0.13
C PRO A 103 12.62 15.72 0.25
N TRP A 104 11.72 16.10 -0.65
CA TRP A 104 10.44 15.45 -0.87
C TRP A 104 10.07 15.45 -2.35
N ASP A 105 9.16 14.56 -2.72
CA ASP A 105 8.61 14.41 -4.06
C ASP A 105 7.10 14.08 -3.99
N ALA A 106 6.50 13.66 -5.10
CA ALA A 106 5.08 13.30 -5.14
C ALA A 106 4.73 12.12 -4.20
N GLN A 107 5.72 11.32 -3.81
CA GLN A 107 5.51 10.24 -2.85
C GLN A 107 5.08 10.75 -1.47
N THR A 108 5.51 11.95 -1.07
CA THR A 108 5.11 12.52 0.22
C THR A 108 3.58 12.68 0.30
N CYS A 109 2.97 13.25 -0.75
CA CYS A 109 1.50 13.36 -0.83
C CYS A 109 0.82 11.99 -0.99
N THR A 110 1.39 11.10 -1.81
CA THR A 110 0.88 9.75 -2.00
C THR A 110 0.88 8.94 -0.71
N GLN A 111 1.93 9.03 0.09
CA GLN A 111 2.04 8.30 1.35
C GLN A 111 1.15 8.93 2.44
N ALA A 112 0.99 10.25 2.49
CA ALA A 112 0.01 10.89 3.36
C ALA A 112 -1.42 10.40 3.04
N ALA A 113 -1.76 10.34 1.74
CA ALA A 113 -3.03 9.83 1.28
C ALA A 113 -3.23 8.34 1.59
N ARG A 114 -2.18 7.53 1.48
CA ARG A 114 -2.18 6.11 1.85
C ARG A 114 -2.43 5.89 3.34
N GLY A 115 -1.87 6.74 4.18
CA GLY A 115 -2.06 6.69 5.63
C GLY A 115 -3.37 7.33 6.11
N GLY A 116 -4.14 8.00 5.24
CA GLY A 116 -5.36 8.70 5.60
C GLY A 116 -5.14 10.02 6.35
N HIS A 117 -3.95 10.58 6.28
CA HIS A 117 -3.56 11.74 7.06
C HIS A 117 -3.85 13.05 6.33
N LEU A 118 -5.11 13.48 6.37
CA LEU A 118 -5.59 14.66 5.65
C LEU A 118 -4.80 15.92 6.04
N GLU A 119 -4.60 16.19 7.32
CA GLU A 119 -3.88 17.38 7.79
C GLU A 119 -2.43 17.41 7.28
N VAL A 120 -1.77 16.26 7.25
CA VAL A 120 -0.41 16.13 6.72
C VAL A 120 -0.39 16.40 5.22
N LEU A 121 -1.35 15.87 4.48
CA LEU A 121 -1.48 16.13 3.04
C LEU A 121 -1.73 17.61 2.77
N GLN A 122 -2.63 18.23 3.54
CA GLN A 122 -2.93 19.67 3.43
C GLN A 122 -1.69 20.51 3.69
N TRP A 123 -0.97 20.23 4.77
CA TRP A 123 0.27 20.95 5.10
C TRP A 123 1.33 20.76 4.02
N ALA A 124 1.56 19.53 3.56
CA ALA A 124 2.54 19.24 2.51
C ALA A 124 2.23 20.03 1.23
N ARG A 125 0.97 20.06 0.80
CA ARG A 125 0.54 20.81 -0.38
C ARG A 125 0.69 22.32 -0.20
N ALA A 126 0.31 22.87 0.94
CA ALA A 126 0.47 24.28 1.25
C ALA A 126 1.96 24.71 1.25
N ASN A 127 2.88 23.77 1.52
CA ASN A 127 4.33 24.01 1.49
C ASN A 127 5.00 23.55 0.18
N GLY A 128 4.23 23.29 -0.90
CA GLY A 128 4.73 23.06 -2.25
C GLY A 128 5.14 21.61 -2.56
N ALA A 129 4.75 20.62 -1.75
CA ALA A 129 4.98 19.21 -2.13
C ALA A 129 4.22 18.90 -3.42
N PRO A 130 4.85 18.29 -4.44
CA PRO A 130 4.14 17.88 -5.64
C PRO A 130 3.21 16.70 -5.36
N TRP A 131 2.21 16.50 -6.21
CA TRP A 131 1.38 15.31 -6.25
C TRP A 131 1.07 14.89 -7.68
N ASP A 132 0.63 13.67 -7.86
CA ASP A 132 0.19 13.09 -9.12
C ASP A 132 -1.09 12.25 -8.90
N GLU A 133 -1.55 11.54 -9.92
CA GLU A 133 -2.74 10.66 -9.86
C GLU A 133 -2.61 9.54 -8.80
N LYS A 134 -1.39 9.20 -8.39
CA LYS A 134 -1.16 8.18 -7.35
C LYS A 134 -1.68 8.62 -5.99
N THR A 135 -1.78 9.92 -5.74
CA THR A 135 -2.36 10.46 -4.51
C THR A 135 -3.84 10.07 -4.39
N CYS A 136 -4.64 10.31 -5.44
CA CYS A 136 -6.04 9.88 -5.48
C CYS A 136 -6.18 8.36 -5.44
N ARG A 137 -5.33 7.66 -6.19
CA ARG A 137 -5.29 6.20 -6.21
C ARG A 137 -5.01 5.62 -4.83
N ALA A 138 -4.02 6.14 -4.10
CA ALA A 138 -3.68 5.67 -2.75
C ALA A 138 -4.84 5.91 -1.77
N ALA A 139 -5.45 7.11 -1.78
CA ALA A 139 -6.62 7.38 -0.96
C ALA A 139 -7.76 6.39 -1.24
N ALA A 140 -7.99 6.07 -2.51
CA ALA A 140 -9.04 5.13 -2.92
C ALA A 140 -8.73 3.69 -2.52
N GLU A 141 -7.48 3.24 -2.69
CA GLU A 141 -7.03 1.88 -2.33
C GLU A 141 -7.19 1.58 -0.84
N PHE A 142 -6.99 2.60 0.01
CA PHE A 142 -7.04 2.45 1.47
C PHE A 142 -8.33 2.99 2.11
N GLY A 143 -9.32 3.40 1.31
CA GLY A 143 -10.64 3.77 1.79
C GLY A 143 -10.75 5.15 2.42
N HIS A 144 -9.81 6.03 2.16
CA HIS A 144 -9.76 7.35 2.77
C HIS A 144 -10.57 8.37 1.96
N LEU A 145 -11.90 8.28 2.09
CA LEU A 145 -12.85 9.08 1.30
C LEU A 145 -12.62 10.59 1.49
N GLU A 146 -12.46 11.05 2.71
CA GLU A 146 -12.25 12.48 3.01
C GLU A 146 -10.96 13.01 2.36
N VAL A 147 -9.89 12.23 2.39
CA VAL A 147 -8.62 12.56 1.72
C VAL A 147 -8.83 12.66 0.21
N LEU A 148 -9.54 11.70 -0.38
CA LEU A 148 -9.84 11.71 -1.82
C LEU A 148 -10.69 12.91 -2.21
N GLN A 149 -11.71 13.22 -1.42
CA GLN A 149 -12.59 14.37 -1.64
C GLN A 149 -11.80 15.68 -1.61
N TRP A 150 -10.99 15.86 -0.56
CA TRP A 150 -10.16 17.06 -0.44
C TRP A 150 -9.15 17.17 -1.58
N ALA A 151 -8.45 16.08 -1.91
CA ALA A 151 -7.47 16.07 -2.99
C ALA A 151 -8.11 16.49 -4.32
N ARG A 152 -9.29 15.96 -4.65
CA ARG A 152 -10.02 16.32 -5.87
C ARG A 152 -10.48 17.78 -5.87
N ALA A 153 -11.02 18.27 -4.76
CA ALA A 153 -11.43 19.67 -4.63
C ALA A 153 -10.25 20.64 -4.79
N ASN A 154 -9.02 20.19 -4.53
CA ASN A 154 -7.80 20.99 -4.67
C ASN A 154 -6.98 20.66 -5.93
N GLY A 155 -7.58 20.00 -6.93
CA GLY A 155 -7.03 19.84 -8.27
C GLY A 155 -6.11 18.62 -8.47
N ALA A 156 -6.12 17.64 -7.55
CA ALA A 156 -5.42 16.37 -7.81
C ALA A 156 -6.09 15.64 -8.99
N THR A 157 -5.29 15.09 -9.88
CA THR A 157 -5.77 14.30 -11.01
C THR A 157 -6.13 12.87 -10.57
N TRP A 158 -7.02 12.24 -11.30
CA TRP A 158 -7.33 10.81 -11.19
C TRP A 158 -7.53 10.19 -12.57
N ASN A 159 -7.51 8.87 -12.63
CA ASN A 159 -7.74 8.08 -13.82
C ASN A 159 -8.51 6.80 -13.46
N GLU A 160 -8.68 5.88 -14.40
CA GLU A 160 -9.38 4.59 -14.22
C GLU A 160 -8.81 3.73 -13.08
N TRP A 161 -7.51 3.86 -12.81
CA TRP A 161 -6.88 3.16 -11.68
C TRP A 161 -7.39 3.59 -10.31
N THR A 162 -7.99 4.78 -10.19
CA THR A 162 -8.59 5.22 -8.93
C THR A 162 -9.80 4.36 -8.58
N CYS A 163 -10.71 4.12 -9.54
CA CYS A 163 -11.85 3.22 -9.35
C CYS A 163 -11.40 1.77 -9.16
N ALA A 164 -10.43 1.30 -9.96
CA ALA A 164 -9.86 -0.04 -9.85
C ALA A 164 -9.20 -0.27 -8.47
N SER A 165 -8.53 0.75 -7.91
CA SER A 165 -7.91 0.68 -6.59
C SER A 165 -8.94 0.67 -5.45
N ALA A 166 -10.02 1.47 -5.54
CA ALA A 166 -11.13 1.37 -4.61
C ALA A 166 -11.75 -0.04 -4.63
N ALA A 167 -11.86 -0.62 -5.84
CA ALA A 167 -12.35 -1.99 -6.01
C ALA A 167 -11.39 -3.04 -5.44
N PHE A 168 -10.09 -2.85 -5.59
CA PHE A 168 -9.08 -3.72 -4.97
C PHE A 168 -9.13 -3.66 -3.44
N GLY A 169 -9.31 -2.47 -2.86
CA GLY A 169 -9.39 -2.27 -1.41
C GLY A 169 -10.74 -2.69 -0.79
N GLY A 170 -11.80 -2.88 -1.60
CA GLY A 170 -13.14 -3.22 -1.10
C GLY A 170 -13.93 -2.00 -0.58
N HIS A 171 -13.56 -0.80 -0.99
CA HIS A 171 -14.14 0.44 -0.48
C HIS A 171 -15.29 0.92 -1.37
N LEU A 172 -16.48 0.33 -1.18
CA LEU A 172 -17.65 0.60 -2.02
C LEU A 172 -18.08 2.07 -1.99
N GLU A 173 -18.10 2.70 -0.83
CA GLU A 173 -18.46 4.11 -0.68
C GLU A 173 -17.51 5.03 -1.48
N VAL A 174 -16.22 4.73 -1.43
CA VAL A 174 -15.20 5.47 -2.20
C VAL A 174 -15.44 5.30 -3.71
N LEU A 175 -15.70 4.07 -4.16
CA LEU A 175 -16.02 3.80 -5.56
C LEU A 175 -17.28 4.53 -6.02
N GLN A 176 -18.31 4.49 -5.21
CA GLN A 176 -19.59 5.19 -5.48
C GLN A 176 -19.38 6.70 -5.61
N TRP A 177 -18.70 7.29 -4.64
CA TRP A 177 -18.40 8.71 -4.68
C TRP A 177 -17.54 9.08 -5.88
N ALA A 178 -16.47 8.33 -6.17
CA ALA A 178 -15.60 8.59 -7.30
C ALA A 178 -16.38 8.57 -8.62
N ARG A 179 -17.24 7.59 -8.84
CA ARG A 179 -18.07 7.49 -10.04
C ARG A 179 -19.06 8.65 -10.18
N THR A 180 -19.75 8.99 -9.08
CA THR A 180 -20.71 10.12 -9.08
C THR A 180 -20.01 11.43 -9.42
N ASN A 181 -18.73 11.56 -9.10
CA ASN A 181 -17.91 12.74 -9.40
C ASN A 181 -17.09 12.62 -10.69
N GLY A 182 -17.42 11.68 -11.59
CA GLY A 182 -16.87 11.59 -12.93
C GLY A 182 -15.52 10.88 -13.05
N CYS A 183 -15.10 10.10 -12.05
CA CYS A 183 -13.90 9.27 -12.19
C CYS A 183 -14.11 8.23 -13.30
N PRO A 184 -13.21 8.11 -14.28
CA PRO A 184 -13.31 7.07 -15.28
C PRO A 184 -13.13 5.67 -14.66
N TRP A 185 -13.67 4.67 -15.29
CA TRP A 185 -13.40 3.26 -14.99
C TRP A 185 -13.29 2.42 -16.26
N ASP A 186 -12.65 1.29 -16.13
CA ASP A 186 -12.49 0.26 -17.17
C ASP A 186 -12.82 -1.13 -16.59
N GLU A 187 -12.48 -2.18 -17.32
CA GLU A 187 -12.64 -3.57 -16.90
C GLU A 187 -11.88 -3.91 -15.62
N GLY A 188 -10.82 -3.15 -15.32
CA GLY A 188 -10.01 -3.29 -14.10
C GLY A 188 -10.84 -3.16 -12.83
N THR A 189 -11.86 -2.31 -12.82
CA THR A 189 -12.77 -2.16 -11.67
C THR A 189 -13.46 -3.47 -11.33
N CYS A 190 -14.06 -4.13 -12.31
CA CYS A 190 -14.72 -5.43 -12.12
C CYS A 190 -13.72 -6.54 -11.82
N THR A 191 -12.59 -6.54 -12.50
CA THR A 191 -11.52 -7.54 -12.36
C THR A 191 -10.94 -7.54 -10.94
N TRP A 192 -10.63 -6.38 -10.38
CA TRP A 192 -10.07 -6.27 -9.04
C TRP A 192 -11.10 -6.56 -7.94
N ALA A 193 -12.35 -6.11 -8.11
CA ALA A 193 -13.44 -6.50 -7.22
C ALA A 193 -13.59 -8.03 -7.18
N ALA A 194 -13.58 -8.68 -8.35
CA ALA A 194 -13.69 -10.13 -8.47
C ALA A 194 -12.50 -10.87 -7.85
N ARG A 195 -11.26 -10.40 -8.09
CA ARG A 195 -10.04 -10.97 -7.51
C ARG A 195 -10.01 -10.97 -6.00
N ARG A 196 -10.64 -9.97 -5.38
CA ARG A 196 -10.66 -9.78 -3.93
C ARG A 196 -11.93 -10.31 -3.27
N GLY A 197 -12.86 -10.85 -4.04
CA GLY A 197 -14.10 -11.45 -3.54
C GLY A 197 -15.18 -10.44 -3.14
N HIS A 198 -15.07 -9.20 -3.61
CA HIS A 198 -16.02 -8.13 -3.26
C HIS A 198 -17.28 -8.20 -4.12
N LEU A 199 -18.16 -9.18 -3.83
CA LEU A 199 -19.35 -9.46 -4.63
C LEU A 199 -20.29 -8.27 -4.71
N GLU A 200 -20.62 -7.64 -3.58
CA GLU A 200 -21.53 -6.49 -3.55
C GLU A 200 -21.00 -5.34 -4.42
N MET A 201 -19.72 -5.09 -4.35
CA MET A 201 -19.07 -4.06 -5.18
C MET A 201 -19.12 -4.40 -6.66
N LEU A 202 -18.85 -5.65 -7.02
CA LEU A 202 -18.96 -6.11 -8.40
C LEU A 202 -20.40 -5.98 -8.93
N GLN A 203 -21.37 -6.33 -8.11
CA GLN A 203 -22.81 -6.19 -8.42
C GLN A 203 -23.16 -4.73 -8.66
N TRP A 204 -22.75 -3.85 -7.74
CA TRP A 204 -22.99 -2.41 -7.88
C TRP A 204 -22.30 -1.84 -9.13
N ALA A 205 -21.04 -2.17 -9.36
CA ALA A 205 -20.28 -1.69 -10.51
C ALA A 205 -20.98 -2.09 -11.83
N ARG A 206 -21.41 -3.33 -11.95
CA ARG A 206 -22.13 -3.82 -13.13
C ARG A 206 -23.48 -3.15 -13.32
N ALA A 207 -24.27 -2.99 -12.25
CA ALA A 207 -25.56 -2.28 -12.30
C ALA A 207 -25.39 -0.82 -12.75
N ASN A 208 -24.22 -0.22 -12.55
CA ASN A 208 -23.90 1.14 -12.96
C ASN A 208 -23.06 1.22 -14.26
N GLY A 209 -22.97 0.12 -15.02
CA GLY A 209 -22.38 0.11 -16.36
C GLY A 209 -20.87 -0.08 -16.43
N ALA A 210 -20.20 -0.54 -15.35
CA ALA A 210 -18.79 -0.88 -15.45
C ALA A 210 -18.57 -2.00 -16.47
N PRO A 211 -17.60 -1.88 -17.39
CA PRO A 211 -17.30 -2.95 -18.33
C PRO A 211 -16.65 -4.14 -17.60
N TRP A 212 -16.75 -5.32 -18.17
CA TRP A 212 -16.01 -6.49 -17.75
C TRP A 212 -15.57 -7.32 -18.95
N ASN A 213 -14.60 -8.19 -18.75
CA ASN A 213 -14.08 -9.13 -19.76
C ASN A 213 -13.81 -10.49 -19.09
N ALA A 214 -13.20 -11.44 -19.82
CA ALA A 214 -12.85 -12.76 -19.29
C ALA A 214 -11.95 -12.69 -18.04
N GLY A 215 -11.13 -11.64 -17.91
CA GLY A 215 -10.33 -11.37 -16.73
C GLY A 215 -11.15 -11.32 -15.42
N THR A 216 -12.41 -10.88 -15.46
CA THR A 216 -13.27 -10.90 -14.29
C THR A 216 -13.45 -12.32 -13.75
N CYS A 217 -13.69 -13.32 -14.61
CA CYS A 217 -13.84 -14.71 -14.22
C CYS A 217 -12.49 -15.35 -13.82
N SER A 218 -11.43 -15.14 -14.60
CA SER A 218 -10.12 -15.73 -14.32
C SER A 218 -9.51 -15.19 -13.02
N TYR A 219 -9.68 -13.90 -12.72
CA TYR A 219 -9.21 -13.33 -11.45
C TYR A 219 -10.08 -13.72 -10.25
N ALA A 220 -11.41 -13.88 -10.40
CA ALA A 220 -12.26 -14.50 -9.37
C ALA A 220 -11.77 -15.92 -9.05
N ALA A 221 -11.47 -16.68 -10.09
CA ALA A 221 -10.94 -18.04 -9.97
C ALA A 221 -9.58 -18.09 -9.29
N ARG A 222 -8.66 -17.17 -9.64
CA ARG A 222 -7.36 -17.02 -8.99
C ARG A 222 -7.45 -16.65 -7.51
N GLY A 223 -8.47 -15.88 -7.14
CA GLY A 223 -8.74 -15.49 -5.75
C GLY A 223 -9.45 -16.57 -4.93
N GLY A 224 -9.96 -17.63 -5.56
CA GLY A 224 -10.74 -18.68 -4.91
C GLY A 224 -12.18 -18.27 -4.59
N HIS A 225 -12.70 -17.25 -5.25
CA HIS A 225 -14.01 -16.68 -4.92
C HIS A 225 -15.12 -17.31 -5.77
N LEU A 226 -15.55 -18.53 -5.37
CA LEU A 226 -16.54 -19.32 -6.11
C LEU A 226 -17.86 -18.56 -6.29
N GLU A 227 -18.38 -17.93 -5.25
CA GLU A 227 -19.63 -17.18 -5.30
C GLU A 227 -19.57 -16.03 -6.31
N VAL A 228 -18.46 -15.32 -6.34
CA VAL A 228 -18.22 -14.24 -7.31
C VAL A 228 -18.19 -14.77 -8.74
N LEU A 229 -17.48 -15.88 -8.97
CA LEU A 229 -17.42 -16.53 -10.27
C LEU A 229 -18.79 -17.01 -10.74
N GLN A 230 -19.54 -17.65 -9.85
CA GLN A 230 -20.90 -18.12 -10.12
C GLN A 230 -21.82 -16.96 -10.50
N TRP A 231 -21.80 -15.90 -9.70
CA TRP A 231 -22.61 -14.72 -9.99
C TRP A 231 -22.21 -14.06 -11.31
N ALA A 232 -20.91 -13.90 -11.56
CA ALA A 232 -20.41 -13.28 -12.79
C ALA A 232 -20.88 -14.07 -14.01
N ARG A 233 -20.76 -15.40 -13.99
CA ARG A 233 -21.23 -16.27 -15.08
C ARG A 233 -22.74 -16.22 -15.28
N ALA A 234 -23.50 -16.27 -14.19
CA ALA A 234 -24.98 -16.17 -14.26
C ALA A 234 -25.43 -14.83 -14.86
N ASN A 235 -24.60 -13.77 -14.75
CA ASN A 235 -24.88 -12.45 -15.31
C ASN A 235 -24.15 -12.16 -16.64
N GLY A 236 -23.61 -13.20 -17.32
CA GLY A 236 -23.07 -13.09 -18.67
C GLY A 236 -21.61 -12.64 -18.77
N ALA A 237 -20.83 -12.68 -17.69
CA ALA A 237 -19.39 -12.43 -17.81
C ALA A 237 -18.75 -13.49 -18.75
N PRO A 238 -17.92 -13.09 -19.72
CA PRO A 238 -17.19 -14.06 -20.52
C PRO A 238 -16.13 -14.78 -19.65
N TRP A 239 -15.75 -15.97 -20.07
CA TRP A 239 -14.60 -16.70 -19.54
C TRP A 239 -13.82 -17.36 -20.68
N ASP A 240 -12.60 -17.75 -20.41
CA ASP A 240 -11.66 -18.39 -21.32
C ASP A 240 -10.87 -19.49 -20.59
N GLU A 241 -9.87 -20.06 -21.27
CA GLU A 241 -8.98 -21.09 -20.72
C GLU A 241 -8.20 -20.62 -19.49
N GLU A 242 -7.98 -19.30 -19.35
CA GLU A 242 -7.29 -18.75 -18.17
C GLU A 242 -8.11 -18.97 -16.89
N THR A 243 -9.43 -19.09 -16.96
CA THR A 243 -10.27 -19.31 -15.78
C THR A 243 -9.88 -20.58 -15.04
N CYS A 244 -9.71 -21.70 -15.77
CA CYS A 244 -9.29 -22.97 -15.16
C CYS A 244 -7.83 -22.95 -14.71
N SER A 245 -6.92 -22.37 -15.52
CA SER A 245 -5.49 -22.28 -15.21
C SER A 245 -5.22 -21.40 -14.00
N GLU A 246 -5.94 -20.28 -13.85
CA GLU A 246 -5.81 -19.38 -12.71
C GLU A 246 -6.39 -20.01 -11.43
N ALA A 247 -7.49 -20.76 -11.50
CA ALA A 247 -8.00 -21.55 -10.37
C ALA A 247 -6.96 -22.58 -9.89
N ALA A 248 -6.34 -23.29 -10.84
CA ALA A 248 -5.30 -24.28 -10.54
C ALA A 248 -4.04 -23.62 -9.94
N ARG A 249 -3.58 -22.48 -10.52
CA ARG A 249 -2.45 -21.70 -10.03
C ARG A 249 -2.67 -21.15 -8.62
N GLY A 250 -3.92 -20.75 -8.31
CA GLY A 250 -4.33 -20.34 -6.98
C GLY A 250 -4.49 -21.49 -5.98
N GLY A 251 -4.50 -22.74 -6.42
CA GLY A 251 -4.76 -23.92 -5.59
C GLY A 251 -6.23 -24.10 -5.19
N HIS A 252 -7.15 -23.47 -5.91
CA HIS A 252 -8.59 -23.45 -5.58
C HIS A 252 -9.34 -24.58 -6.28
N LEU A 253 -9.22 -25.81 -5.75
CA LEU A 253 -9.78 -27.03 -6.37
C LEU A 253 -11.30 -26.97 -6.54
N GLU A 254 -12.03 -26.43 -5.59
CA GLU A 254 -13.49 -26.30 -5.68
C GLU A 254 -13.90 -25.39 -6.84
N VAL A 255 -13.22 -24.26 -7.00
CA VAL A 255 -13.44 -23.32 -8.12
C VAL A 255 -13.12 -24.00 -9.45
N LEU A 256 -11.99 -24.72 -9.53
CA LEU A 256 -11.60 -25.45 -10.73
C LEU A 256 -12.61 -26.54 -11.11
N GLN A 257 -13.06 -27.32 -10.14
CA GLN A 257 -14.06 -28.36 -10.36
C GLN A 257 -15.38 -27.76 -10.84
N TRP A 258 -15.84 -26.70 -10.20
CA TRP A 258 -17.06 -26.02 -10.62
C TRP A 258 -16.93 -25.43 -12.03
N ALA A 259 -15.82 -24.75 -12.34
CA ALA A 259 -15.60 -24.16 -13.66
C ALA A 259 -15.64 -25.22 -14.76
N ARG A 260 -14.93 -26.35 -14.59
CA ARG A 260 -14.93 -27.47 -15.51
C ARG A 260 -16.33 -28.08 -15.70
N ALA A 261 -17.05 -28.30 -14.59
CA ALA A 261 -18.41 -28.87 -14.62
C ALA A 261 -19.41 -27.94 -15.32
N ASN A 262 -19.14 -26.62 -15.37
CA ASN A 262 -20.00 -25.63 -16.02
C ASN A 262 -19.50 -25.18 -17.40
N GLY A 263 -18.53 -25.89 -17.99
CA GLY A 263 -18.13 -25.73 -19.39
C GLY A 263 -17.10 -24.58 -19.59
N ALA A 264 -16.27 -24.27 -18.59
CA ALA A 264 -15.14 -23.37 -18.81
C ALA A 264 -14.17 -23.98 -19.85
N PRO A 265 -13.70 -23.20 -20.83
CA PRO A 265 -12.67 -23.66 -21.76
C PRO A 265 -11.45 -24.18 -21.00
N GLN A 266 -10.79 -25.19 -21.55
CA GLN A 266 -9.61 -25.78 -20.96
C GLN A 266 -8.46 -25.67 -21.95
N ASP A 267 -7.27 -25.31 -21.48
CA ASP A 267 -6.06 -25.48 -22.25
C ASP A 267 -5.70 -26.98 -22.30
N GLU A 268 -5.21 -27.47 -23.45
CA GLU A 268 -4.81 -28.86 -23.65
C GLU A 268 -3.71 -29.33 -22.68
N SER A 269 -3.09 -28.39 -21.95
CA SER A 269 -2.02 -28.62 -20.98
C SER A 269 -2.48 -28.63 -19.51
N THR A 270 -3.75 -28.43 -19.21
CA THR A 270 -4.36 -28.50 -17.86
C THR A 270 -5.35 -29.66 -17.75
#